data_42885af5052ed2baaaa8166560e43c56
#
_entry.id   42885af5052ed2baaaa8166560e43c56
#
_cell.length_a   1.000
_cell.length_b   1.000
_cell.length_c   1.000
_cell.angle_alpha   90.00
_cell.angle_beta   90.00
_cell.angle_gamma   90.00
#
_symmetry.space_group_name_H-M   'P 1'
#
loop_
_entity.id
_entity.type
_entity.pdbx_description
1 polymer ?
#
loop_
_entity_poly.entity_id
_entity_poly.type
_entity_poly.pdbx_seq_one_letter_code
_entity_poly.pdbx_strand_id
1 'polypeptide(L)'
;MSTDPGGATATVRPERRQSGRLYGRASSEVAGALQPPAPVVQYRTVLKRRQLVTMVAAGSLHIGTSLALVGYILWPSHLPILWPGQPITNLLAVTGLIVLVALQLVAGFRTWVTTYFLAHARDPIPMRAQPGLKVAVLTTMVPGKEPLELVFTTLRAMKRIRHDGVMDVWLLDEGDSLEVRRRCAELGVKHFSRKGVERWNQTAGPFKAKTKHANHNSWREGHAADYDVVAQMDPDHVPFPHFLERSLGYFADPDVGFVVAPQVYGNMGESFVARGAAQMSYMFHGVTQRGANAFGAPILIGTNHLYRPRTFDVIGGYQDSIIEDHLTAIAVYGHKNPATGGYWKGVYTPDVLAVGEGPATYSDWFSQQKRWSYGIWEVIRQHSFRALPAMPLRSQRHCFALLQTHYPLAGLNWLAGIFLFALYLLGGISVTQLPVTV
;
A
#
# COMPACT_ATOMS: atom_id res chain seq x y z
N MET A 1 35.80 3.23 41.71
CA MET A 1 34.63 2.34 41.66
C MET A 1 33.78 2.84 40.49
N SER A 2 34.02 2.23 39.38
CA SER A 2 33.31 2.52 38.12
C SER A 2 32.30 1.40 37.93
N THR A 3 31.02 1.74 37.77
CA THR A 3 29.95 0.81 37.38
C THR A 3 29.50 1.18 35.99
N ASP A 4 29.87 0.31 35.06
CA ASP A 4 29.42 0.30 33.67
C ASP A 4 28.00 -0.31 33.60
N PRO A 5 27.01 0.32 32.95
CA PRO A 5 25.73 -0.32 32.71
C PRO A 5 25.64 -0.87 31.32
N GLY A 6 25.70 -2.19 31.23
CA GLY A 6 24.83 -2.99 30.37
C GLY A 6 24.88 -2.80 28.88
N GLY A 7 25.77 -3.56 28.22
CA GLY A 7 25.70 -3.82 26.79
C GLY A 7 24.37 -4.46 26.39
N ALA A 8 23.59 -3.81 25.56
CA ALA A 8 22.49 -4.41 24.86
C ALA A 8 23.03 -5.49 23.90
N THR A 9 22.86 -6.75 24.25
CA THR A 9 23.12 -7.89 23.38
C THR A 9 22.20 -7.76 22.16
N ALA A 10 22.80 -7.38 21.02
CA ALA A 10 22.16 -7.54 19.74
C ALA A 10 21.84 -9.03 19.55
N THR A 11 20.57 -9.38 19.63
CA THR A 11 20.11 -10.72 19.27
C THR A 11 20.40 -10.93 17.80
N VAL A 12 21.45 -11.71 17.53
CA VAL A 12 21.76 -12.22 16.18
C VAL A 12 20.53 -13.01 15.73
N ARG A 13 19.80 -12.48 14.76
CA ARG A 13 18.70 -13.21 14.12
C ARG A 13 19.25 -14.51 13.53
N PRO A 14 18.62 -15.68 13.78
CA PRO A 14 19.10 -16.93 13.22
C PRO A 14 19.14 -16.84 11.69
N GLU A 15 20.20 -17.37 11.09
CA GLU A 15 20.37 -17.41 9.63
C GLU A 15 19.10 -17.97 8.99
N ARG A 16 18.44 -17.14 8.21
CA ARG A 16 17.22 -17.50 7.51
C ARG A 16 17.54 -18.50 6.42
N ARG A 17 17.10 -19.74 6.59
CA ARG A 17 16.98 -20.69 5.48
C ARG A 17 15.91 -20.12 4.54
N GLN A 18 16.33 -19.33 3.57
CA GLN A 18 15.51 -19.01 2.41
C GLN A 18 15.22 -20.36 1.70
N SER A 19 14.08 -20.95 2.04
CA SER A 19 13.70 -22.20 1.41
C SER A 19 13.30 -21.87 -0.03
N GLY A 20 14.05 -22.35 -1.02
CA GLY A 20 13.73 -22.24 -2.43
C GLY A 20 12.33 -22.75 -2.82
N ARG A 21 11.64 -23.40 -1.89
CA ARG A 21 10.25 -23.86 -2.00
C ARG A 21 9.21 -22.71 -1.98
N LEU A 22 9.47 -21.59 -1.29
CA LEU A 22 8.55 -20.44 -1.27
C LEU A 22 8.56 -19.71 -2.61
N TYR A 23 9.72 -19.51 -3.20
CA TYR A 23 9.86 -18.89 -4.53
C TYR A 23 9.21 -19.74 -5.64
N GLY A 24 9.33 -21.05 -5.58
CA GLY A 24 8.73 -21.95 -6.57
C GLY A 24 7.20 -21.96 -6.56
N ARG A 25 6.56 -21.77 -5.41
CA ARG A 25 5.09 -21.68 -5.30
C ARG A 25 4.57 -20.32 -5.77
N ALA A 26 5.22 -19.23 -5.39
CA ALA A 26 4.81 -17.88 -5.78
C ALA A 26 4.99 -17.62 -7.28
N SER A 27 5.99 -18.21 -7.93
CA SER A 27 6.23 -18.05 -9.37
C SER A 27 5.13 -18.66 -10.27
N SER A 28 4.25 -19.50 -9.72
CA SER A 28 3.09 -20.05 -10.45
C SER A 28 1.83 -19.15 -10.38
N GLU A 29 1.84 -18.12 -9.54
CA GLU A 29 0.69 -17.25 -9.34
C GLU A 29 0.70 -16.07 -10.32
N VAL A 30 0.56 -16.38 -11.60
CA VAL A 30 0.47 -15.40 -12.69
C VAL A 30 -0.87 -15.48 -13.42
N ALA A 31 -1.39 -14.36 -13.83
CA ALA A 31 -2.75 -14.17 -14.32
C ALA A 31 -2.98 -14.60 -15.79
N GLY A 32 -2.46 -15.72 -16.22
CA GLY A 32 -2.66 -16.32 -17.55
C GLY A 32 -1.56 -16.00 -18.57
N ALA A 33 -1.77 -16.38 -19.81
CA ALA A 33 -0.79 -16.21 -20.90
C ALA A 33 -0.71 -14.75 -21.37
N LEU A 34 0.51 -14.35 -21.78
CA LEU A 34 0.74 -13.02 -22.35
C LEU A 34 0.10 -12.91 -23.73
N GLN A 35 -0.76 -11.90 -23.90
CA GLN A 35 -1.38 -11.55 -25.17
C GLN A 35 -0.48 -10.59 -26.00
N PRO A 36 -0.69 -10.43 -27.30
CA PRO A 36 -0.05 -9.40 -28.09
C PRO A 36 -0.25 -8.00 -27.47
N PRO A 37 0.67 -7.04 -27.67
CA PRO A 37 0.50 -5.67 -27.24
C PRO A 37 -0.78 -5.06 -27.81
N ALA A 38 -1.52 -4.31 -27.00
CA ALA A 38 -2.70 -3.54 -27.42
C ALA A 38 -2.55 -2.08 -26.98
N PRO A 39 -3.06 -1.12 -27.76
CA PRO A 39 -2.92 0.31 -27.47
C PRO A 39 -3.74 0.78 -26.27
N VAL A 40 -4.62 -0.08 -25.75
CA VAL A 40 -5.44 0.17 -24.56
C VAL A 40 -5.47 -1.08 -23.70
N VAL A 41 -5.20 -0.92 -22.40
CA VAL A 41 -5.25 -2.02 -21.44
C VAL A 41 -6.68 -2.55 -21.33
N GLN A 42 -6.85 -3.84 -21.60
CA GLN A 42 -8.13 -4.54 -21.44
C GLN A 42 -8.20 -5.25 -20.09
N TYR A 43 -9.42 -5.35 -19.55
CA TYR A 43 -9.66 -5.94 -18.25
C TYR A 43 -10.70 -7.06 -18.32
N ARG A 44 -10.54 -8.06 -17.44
CA ARG A 44 -11.53 -9.12 -17.21
C ARG A 44 -12.07 -9.04 -15.79
N THR A 45 -13.34 -9.41 -15.60
CA THR A 45 -13.94 -9.52 -14.27
C THR A 45 -13.32 -10.67 -13.48
N VAL A 46 -13.05 -10.44 -12.19
CA VAL A 46 -12.47 -11.46 -11.30
C VAL A 46 -13.52 -12.47 -10.87
N LEU A 47 -14.70 -11.99 -10.48
CA LEU A 47 -15.77 -12.85 -9.99
C LEU A 47 -16.68 -13.33 -11.12
N LYS A 48 -16.99 -14.63 -11.13
CA LYS A 48 -18.07 -15.17 -11.95
C LYS A 48 -19.41 -14.68 -11.41
N ARG A 49 -20.42 -14.58 -12.30
CA ARG A 49 -21.78 -14.09 -11.94
C ARG A 49 -22.35 -14.74 -10.68
N ARG A 50 -22.22 -16.07 -10.52
CA ARG A 50 -22.68 -16.78 -9.32
C ARG A 50 -21.96 -16.32 -8.05
N GLN A 51 -20.63 -16.20 -8.10
CA GLN A 51 -19.83 -15.72 -6.97
C GLN A 51 -20.18 -14.28 -6.60
N LEU A 52 -20.37 -13.42 -7.61
CA LEU A 52 -20.81 -12.03 -7.42
C LEU A 52 -22.16 -11.97 -6.70
N VAL A 53 -23.16 -12.73 -7.16
CA VAL A 53 -24.47 -12.78 -6.54
C VAL A 53 -24.39 -13.26 -5.08
N THR A 54 -23.68 -14.37 -4.83
CA THR A 54 -23.50 -14.89 -3.46
C THR A 54 -22.85 -13.86 -2.54
N MET A 55 -21.81 -13.18 -3.02
CA MET A 55 -21.08 -12.20 -2.23
C MET A 55 -21.92 -10.93 -1.95
N VAL A 56 -22.62 -10.41 -2.97
CA VAL A 56 -23.52 -9.26 -2.79
C VAL A 56 -24.65 -9.62 -1.82
N ALA A 57 -25.22 -10.82 -1.93
CA ALA A 57 -26.25 -11.30 -1.01
C ALA A 57 -25.71 -11.39 0.44
N ALA A 58 -24.51 -11.95 0.65
CA ALA A 58 -23.88 -12.03 1.96
C ALA A 58 -23.57 -10.63 2.56
N GLY A 59 -23.04 -9.72 1.74
CA GLY A 59 -22.80 -8.33 2.13
C GLY A 59 -24.09 -7.60 2.50
N SER A 60 -25.14 -7.76 1.68
CA SER A 60 -26.47 -7.18 1.94
C SER A 60 -27.11 -7.74 3.21
N LEU A 61 -26.97 -9.04 3.45
CA LEU A 61 -27.45 -9.67 4.68
C LEU A 61 -26.74 -9.09 5.91
N HIS A 62 -25.40 -8.95 5.87
CA HIS A 62 -24.65 -8.36 6.97
C HIS A 62 -25.05 -6.89 7.22
N ILE A 63 -25.21 -6.10 6.16
CA ILE A 63 -25.69 -4.71 6.29
C ILE A 63 -27.09 -4.68 6.88
N GLY A 64 -28.01 -5.53 6.39
CA GLY A 64 -29.37 -5.65 6.89
C GLY A 64 -29.43 -6.05 8.37
N THR A 65 -28.61 -7.03 8.79
CA THR A 65 -28.53 -7.43 10.21
C THR A 65 -27.92 -6.32 11.08
N SER A 66 -26.93 -5.57 10.58
CA SER A 66 -26.36 -4.41 11.29
C SER A 66 -27.41 -3.31 11.49
N LEU A 67 -28.22 -3.01 10.47
CA LEU A 67 -29.31 -2.03 10.57
C LEU A 67 -30.43 -2.52 11.49
N ALA A 68 -30.78 -3.79 11.43
CA ALA A 68 -31.76 -4.41 12.34
C ALA A 68 -31.28 -4.34 13.80
N LEU A 69 -29.97 -4.57 14.03
CA LEU A 69 -29.37 -4.42 15.36
C LEU A 69 -29.41 -2.97 15.84
N VAL A 70 -29.15 -2.00 14.97
CA VAL A 70 -29.34 -0.56 15.31
C VAL A 70 -30.79 -0.29 15.72
N GLY A 71 -31.75 -0.76 14.94
CA GLY A 71 -33.19 -0.63 15.29
C GLY A 71 -33.52 -1.28 16.62
N TYR A 72 -32.97 -2.45 16.90
CA TYR A 72 -33.13 -3.15 18.17
C TYR A 72 -32.52 -2.39 19.35
N ILE A 73 -31.28 -1.88 19.21
CA ILE A 73 -30.60 -1.05 20.23
C ILE A 73 -31.44 0.22 20.54
N LEU A 74 -32.00 0.84 19.52
CA LEU A 74 -32.80 2.08 19.66
C LEU A 74 -34.28 1.82 20.05
N TRP A 75 -34.67 0.58 20.27
CA TRP A 75 -36.05 0.29 20.74
C TRP A 75 -36.27 0.93 22.10
N PRO A 76 -37.42 1.56 22.36
CA PRO A 76 -37.65 2.35 23.59
C PRO A 76 -37.29 1.64 24.89
N SER A 77 -37.62 0.33 25.03
CA SER A 77 -37.28 -0.46 26.23
C SER A 77 -35.77 -0.78 26.37
N HIS A 78 -34.95 -0.53 25.34
CA HIS A 78 -33.51 -0.81 25.36
C HIS A 78 -32.65 0.46 25.55
N LEU A 79 -33.28 1.62 25.62
CA LEU A 79 -32.61 2.87 25.90
C LEU A 79 -32.02 2.89 27.32
N PRO A 80 -30.91 3.62 27.58
CA PRO A 80 -30.35 3.70 28.92
C PRO A 80 -31.34 4.33 29.91
N ILE A 81 -31.29 3.85 31.15
CA ILE A 81 -32.05 4.50 32.24
C ILE A 81 -31.39 5.83 32.56
N LEU A 82 -32.19 6.89 32.60
CA LEU A 82 -31.74 8.20 33.00
C LEU A 82 -32.15 8.42 34.47
N TRP A 83 -31.17 8.73 35.32
CA TRP A 83 -31.35 8.88 36.76
C TRP A 83 -31.57 10.34 37.13
N PRO A 84 -32.62 10.70 37.86
CA PRO A 84 -32.82 12.04 38.38
C PRO A 84 -31.62 12.48 39.24
N GLY A 85 -31.16 13.71 39.04
CA GLY A 85 -30.03 14.25 39.80
C GLY A 85 -28.63 13.78 39.36
N GLN A 86 -28.51 12.99 38.32
CA GLN A 86 -27.23 12.48 37.81
C GLN A 86 -26.93 12.93 36.37
N PRO A 87 -26.78 14.23 36.10
CA PRO A 87 -26.66 14.75 34.74
C PRO A 87 -25.43 14.23 34.00
N ILE A 88 -24.30 14.03 34.68
CA ILE A 88 -23.05 13.54 34.09
C ILE A 88 -23.20 12.07 33.68
N THR A 89 -23.74 11.22 34.56
CA THR A 89 -24.00 9.79 34.27
C THR A 89 -24.93 9.64 33.08
N ASN A 90 -26.01 10.43 33.06
CA ASN A 90 -26.97 10.44 31.96
C ASN A 90 -26.34 10.88 30.62
N LEU A 91 -25.51 11.93 30.63
CA LEU A 91 -24.77 12.38 29.45
C LEU A 91 -23.84 11.29 28.93
N LEU A 92 -23.09 10.61 29.82
CA LEU A 92 -22.20 9.53 29.47
C LEU A 92 -22.94 8.33 28.89
N ALA A 93 -24.08 7.94 29.48
CA ALA A 93 -24.92 6.84 28.99
C ALA A 93 -25.46 7.14 27.58
N VAL A 94 -26.00 8.34 27.34
CA VAL A 94 -26.50 8.76 26.02
C VAL A 94 -25.36 8.85 25.00
N THR A 95 -24.22 9.43 25.39
CA THR A 95 -23.03 9.50 24.52
C THR A 95 -22.56 8.07 24.15
N GLY A 96 -22.52 7.16 25.13
CA GLY A 96 -22.16 5.78 24.90
C GLY A 96 -23.14 5.07 23.94
N LEU A 97 -24.43 5.33 24.05
CA LEU A 97 -25.43 4.79 23.10
C LEU A 97 -25.16 5.32 21.68
N ILE A 98 -24.92 6.61 21.52
CA ILE A 98 -24.61 7.20 20.21
C ILE A 98 -23.35 6.55 19.62
N VAL A 99 -22.32 6.38 20.43
CA VAL A 99 -21.07 5.72 20.01
C VAL A 99 -21.32 4.27 19.61
N LEU A 100 -22.13 3.51 20.36
CA LEU A 100 -22.46 2.13 20.04
C LEU A 100 -23.20 2.03 18.69
N VAL A 101 -24.18 2.88 18.46
CA VAL A 101 -24.91 2.96 17.18
C VAL A 101 -23.95 3.34 16.03
N ALA A 102 -23.08 4.33 16.25
CA ALA A 102 -22.10 4.74 15.26
C ALA A 102 -21.14 3.59 14.88
N LEU A 103 -20.71 2.76 15.82
CA LEU A 103 -19.89 1.58 15.56
C LEU A 103 -20.60 0.57 14.63
N GLN A 104 -21.89 0.32 14.85
CA GLN A 104 -22.67 -0.58 13.98
C GLN A 104 -22.82 -0.02 12.56
N LEU A 105 -23.07 1.28 12.43
CA LEU A 105 -23.16 1.94 11.13
C LEU A 105 -21.81 1.92 10.39
N VAL A 106 -20.70 2.13 11.10
CA VAL A 106 -19.35 2.01 10.54
C VAL A 106 -19.05 0.59 10.09
N ALA A 107 -19.48 -0.43 10.85
CA ALA A 107 -19.30 -1.83 10.45
C ALA A 107 -20.08 -2.14 9.15
N GLY A 108 -21.33 -1.72 9.06
CA GLY A 108 -22.13 -1.82 7.84
C GLY A 108 -21.50 -1.10 6.65
N PHE A 109 -21.02 0.13 6.85
CA PHE A 109 -20.35 0.91 5.82
C PHE A 109 -19.06 0.23 5.32
N ARG A 110 -18.22 -0.29 6.22
CA ARG A 110 -17.00 -1.03 5.84
C ARG A 110 -17.32 -2.29 5.03
N THR A 111 -18.37 -3.01 5.41
CA THR A 111 -18.84 -4.16 4.63
C THR A 111 -19.31 -3.72 3.24
N TRP A 112 -20.04 -2.62 3.16
CA TRP A 112 -20.46 -2.06 1.87
C TRP A 112 -19.25 -1.69 1.00
N VAL A 113 -18.26 -0.98 1.54
CA VAL A 113 -17.03 -0.60 0.81
C VAL A 113 -16.30 -1.85 0.30
N THR A 114 -16.10 -2.85 1.14
CA THR A 114 -15.42 -4.10 0.75
C THR A 114 -16.20 -4.83 -0.34
N THR A 115 -17.53 -4.96 -0.19
CA THR A 115 -18.41 -5.59 -1.17
C THR A 115 -18.39 -4.82 -2.49
N TYR A 116 -18.40 -3.49 -2.42
CA TYR A 116 -18.34 -2.61 -3.59
C TYR A 116 -17.05 -2.80 -4.39
N PHE A 117 -15.88 -2.76 -3.75
CA PHE A 117 -14.60 -3.01 -4.43
C PHE A 117 -14.52 -4.42 -5.00
N LEU A 118 -14.95 -5.43 -4.27
CA LEU A 118 -14.92 -6.82 -4.72
C LEU A 118 -15.87 -7.05 -5.90
N ALA A 119 -17.06 -6.42 -5.88
CA ALA A 119 -18.01 -6.50 -7.00
C ALA A 119 -17.46 -5.88 -8.29
N HIS A 120 -16.61 -4.87 -8.17
CA HIS A 120 -15.95 -4.20 -9.29
C HIS A 120 -14.56 -4.75 -9.60
N ALA A 121 -14.11 -5.81 -8.90
CA ALA A 121 -12.76 -6.35 -9.06
C ALA A 121 -12.48 -6.77 -10.51
N ARG A 122 -11.40 -6.23 -11.08
CA ARG A 122 -10.94 -6.49 -12.45
C ARG A 122 -9.44 -6.72 -12.48
N ASP A 123 -9.04 -7.71 -13.28
CA ASP A 123 -7.65 -7.98 -13.60
C ASP A 123 -7.35 -7.49 -15.01
N PRO A 124 -6.23 -6.80 -15.25
CA PRO A 124 -5.78 -6.49 -16.59
C PRO A 124 -5.40 -7.79 -17.31
N ILE A 125 -5.68 -7.84 -18.60
CA ILE A 125 -5.24 -8.95 -19.46
C ILE A 125 -3.74 -8.78 -19.69
N PRO A 126 -2.91 -9.77 -19.31
CA PRO A 126 -1.46 -9.64 -19.44
C PRO A 126 -1.04 -9.52 -20.91
N MET A 127 -0.14 -8.58 -21.18
CA MET A 127 0.36 -8.29 -22.53
C MET A 127 1.88 -8.45 -22.59
N ARG A 128 2.39 -8.85 -23.76
CA ARG A 128 3.83 -8.84 -24.05
C ARG A 128 4.35 -7.41 -24.09
N ALA A 129 5.55 -7.20 -23.58
CA ALA A 129 6.24 -5.93 -23.73
C ALA A 129 6.57 -5.64 -25.20
N GLN A 130 6.67 -4.36 -25.55
CA GLN A 130 7.29 -3.95 -26.78
C GLN A 130 8.79 -4.29 -26.74
N PRO A 131 9.39 -4.80 -27.82
CA PRO A 131 10.81 -5.12 -27.84
C PRO A 131 11.68 -3.87 -27.72
N GLY A 132 12.89 -4.03 -27.21
CA GLY A 132 13.92 -2.98 -27.21
C GLY A 132 13.76 -1.86 -26.21
N LEU A 133 12.81 -1.93 -25.26
CA LEU A 133 12.65 -0.94 -24.20
C LEU A 133 13.91 -0.83 -23.34
N LYS A 134 14.28 0.40 -22.97
CA LYS A 134 15.33 0.68 -22.00
C LYS A 134 14.72 0.81 -20.61
N VAL A 135 15.15 -0.03 -19.68
CA VAL A 135 14.56 -0.11 -18.33
C VAL A 135 15.63 0.11 -17.27
N ALA A 136 15.39 1.01 -16.32
CA ALA A 136 16.13 1.06 -15.07
C ALA A 136 15.39 0.29 -13.97
N VAL A 137 16.13 -0.52 -13.21
CA VAL A 137 15.59 -1.26 -12.06
C VAL A 137 16.31 -0.76 -10.81
N LEU A 138 15.56 -0.11 -9.90
CA LEU A 138 16.10 0.60 -8.75
C LEU A 138 15.79 -0.09 -7.44
N THR A 139 16.76 -0.05 -6.52
CA THR A 139 16.53 -0.24 -5.09
C THR A 139 17.32 0.77 -4.28
N THR A 140 16.96 0.96 -3.02
CA THR A 140 17.60 1.92 -2.13
C THR A 140 18.36 1.20 -1.01
N MET A 141 19.30 1.89 -0.41
CA MET A 141 19.98 1.45 0.80
C MET A 141 20.22 2.62 1.75
N VAL A 142 19.90 2.42 3.03
CA VAL A 142 20.22 3.36 4.10
C VAL A 142 21.14 2.65 5.09
N PRO A 143 22.39 3.13 5.30
CA PRO A 143 23.32 2.51 6.21
C PRO A 143 22.73 2.31 7.61
N GLY A 144 22.91 1.12 8.16
CA GLY A 144 22.42 0.75 9.49
C GLY A 144 20.93 0.42 9.60
N LYS A 145 20.13 0.61 8.54
CA LYS A 145 18.72 0.17 8.52
C LYS A 145 18.57 -1.23 7.94
N GLU A 146 19.14 -1.45 6.76
CA GLU A 146 19.07 -2.74 6.09
C GLU A 146 20.40 -3.48 6.20
N PRO A 147 20.39 -4.80 6.51
CA PRO A 147 21.59 -5.62 6.42
C PRO A 147 22.15 -5.62 4.99
N LEU A 148 23.45 -5.40 4.84
CA LEU A 148 24.12 -5.31 3.53
C LEU A 148 23.85 -6.55 2.66
N GLU A 149 23.90 -7.74 3.24
CA GLU A 149 23.64 -9.00 2.51
C GLU A 149 22.19 -9.13 2.02
N LEU A 150 21.23 -8.55 2.72
CA LEU A 150 19.85 -8.49 2.26
C LEU A 150 19.74 -7.67 0.97
N VAL A 151 20.32 -6.47 0.96
CA VAL A 151 20.35 -5.59 -0.21
C VAL A 151 21.04 -6.28 -1.40
N PHE A 152 22.19 -6.89 -1.17
CA PHE A 152 22.92 -7.59 -2.24
C PHE A 152 22.23 -8.87 -2.72
N THR A 153 21.42 -9.52 -1.89
CA THR A 153 20.57 -10.62 -2.33
C THR A 153 19.50 -10.13 -3.31
N THR A 154 18.87 -9.01 -3.01
CA THR A 154 17.90 -8.36 -3.91
C THR A 154 18.56 -7.91 -5.21
N LEU A 155 19.74 -7.27 -5.16
CA LEU A 155 20.50 -6.86 -6.35
C LEU A 155 20.88 -8.05 -7.25
N ARG A 156 21.31 -9.18 -6.67
CA ARG A 156 21.58 -10.42 -7.44
C ARG A 156 20.31 -10.96 -8.12
N ALA A 157 19.15 -10.85 -7.46
CA ALA A 157 17.88 -11.24 -8.05
C ALA A 157 17.45 -10.28 -9.18
N MET A 158 17.63 -8.97 -9.00
CA MET A 158 17.38 -7.96 -10.04
C MET A 158 18.21 -8.23 -11.31
N LYS A 159 19.48 -8.62 -11.18
CA LYS A 159 20.33 -9.00 -12.31
C LYS A 159 19.87 -10.25 -13.06
N ARG A 160 18.97 -11.05 -12.46
CA ARG A 160 18.38 -12.27 -13.08
C ARG A 160 17.03 -12.00 -13.73
N ILE A 161 16.51 -10.78 -13.67
CA ILE A 161 15.28 -10.42 -14.35
C ILE A 161 15.48 -10.55 -15.86
N ARG A 162 14.54 -11.25 -16.51
CA ARG A 162 14.56 -11.42 -17.98
C ARG A 162 13.98 -10.18 -18.64
N HIS A 163 14.71 -9.65 -19.60
CA HIS A 163 14.29 -8.51 -20.39
C HIS A 163 14.90 -8.57 -21.80
N ASP A 164 14.10 -8.20 -22.78
CA ASP A 164 14.43 -8.28 -24.20
C ASP A 164 14.86 -6.90 -24.77
N GLY A 165 15.58 -6.14 -23.96
CA GLY A 165 16.09 -4.82 -24.26
C GLY A 165 17.27 -4.47 -23.34
N VAL A 166 17.53 -3.16 -23.19
CA VAL A 166 18.56 -2.68 -22.28
C VAL A 166 18.01 -2.58 -20.86
N MET A 167 18.67 -3.23 -19.92
CA MET A 167 18.31 -3.18 -18.50
C MET A 167 19.51 -2.79 -17.65
N ASP A 168 19.38 -1.70 -16.91
CA ASP A 168 20.36 -1.27 -15.91
C ASP A 168 19.79 -1.46 -14.51
N VAL A 169 20.58 -2.09 -13.63
CA VAL A 169 20.26 -2.19 -12.20
C VAL A 169 21.01 -1.13 -11.44
N TRP A 170 20.32 -0.38 -10.60
CA TRP A 170 20.86 0.72 -9.81
C TRP A 170 20.65 0.50 -8.32
N LEU A 171 21.69 0.80 -7.54
CA LEU A 171 21.58 0.98 -6.10
C LEU A 171 21.68 2.48 -5.76
N LEU A 172 20.62 3.00 -5.11
CA LEU A 172 20.56 4.36 -4.59
C LEU A 172 21.01 4.34 -3.12
N ASP A 173 22.29 4.62 -2.88
CA ASP A 173 22.95 4.48 -1.57
C ASP A 173 23.08 5.84 -0.85
N GLU A 174 22.41 5.97 0.29
CA GLU A 174 22.52 7.15 1.16
C GLU A 174 23.87 7.22 1.91
N GLY A 175 24.58 6.10 1.99
CA GLY A 175 25.85 5.99 2.74
C GLY A 175 27.08 6.36 1.95
N ASP A 176 27.10 6.01 0.67
CA ASP A 176 28.20 6.24 -0.25
C ASP A 176 29.54 5.63 0.21
N SER A 177 29.50 4.40 0.72
CA SER A 177 30.71 3.73 1.18
C SER A 177 31.50 3.10 0.04
N LEU A 178 32.85 3.10 0.18
CA LEU A 178 33.73 2.49 -0.81
C LEU A 178 33.50 0.99 -0.98
N GLU A 179 33.16 0.29 0.11
CA GLU A 179 32.80 -1.15 0.06
C GLU A 179 31.56 -1.39 -0.81
N VAL A 180 30.50 -0.59 -0.61
CA VAL A 180 29.26 -0.72 -1.39
C VAL A 180 29.52 -0.42 -2.86
N ARG A 181 30.26 0.63 -3.17
CA ARG A 181 30.64 0.97 -4.56
C ARG A 181 31.39 -0.20 -5.23
N ARG A 182 32.39 -0.77 -4.54
CA ARG A 182 33.17 -1.91 -5.07
C ARG A 182 32.27 -3.11 -5.32
N ARG A 183 31.44 -3.50 -4.37
CA ARG A 183 30.51 -4.64 -4.50
C ARG A 183 29.48 -4.42 -5.62
N CYS A 184 28.99 -3.20 -5.81
CA CYS A 184 28.13 -2.86 -6.94
C CYS A 184 28.86 -3.06 -8.28
N ALA A 185 30.10 -2.58 -8.39
CA ALA A 185 30.91 -2.74 -9.60
C ALA A 185 31.18 -4.22 -9.92
N GLU A 186 31.50 -5.04 -8.90
CA GLU A 186 31.69 -6.50 -9.05
C GLU A 186 30.44 -7.23 -9.58
N LEU A 187 29.23 -6.74 -9.24
CA LEU A 187 27.96 -7.27 -9.74
C LEU A 187 27.49 -6.64 -11.05
N GLY A 188 28.19 -5.66 -11.57
CA GLY A 188 27.72 -4.86 -12.71
C GLY A 188 26.43 -4.10 -12.40
N VAL A 189 26.32 -3.59 -11.17
CA VAL A 189 25.24 -2.72 -10.69
C VAL A 189 25.73 -1.29 -10.70
N LYS A 190 24.96 -0.38 -11.26
CA LYS A 190 25.25 1.05 -11.24
C LYS A 190 24.98 1.60 -9.83
N HIS A 191 25.86 2.43 -9.34
CA HIS A 191 25.78 3.05 -8.02
C HIS A 191 25.46 4.53 -8.15
N PHE A 192 24.50 5.01 -7.36
CA PHE A 192 24.14 6.42 -7.24
C PHE A 192 24.11 6.83 -5.77
N SER A 193 24.63 8.01 -5.48
CA SER A 193 24.49 8.63 -4.17
C SER A 193 24.28 10.13 -4.30
N ARG A 194 23.37 10.66 -3.47
CA ARG A 194 23.14 12.10 -3.32
C ARG A 194 23.91 12.73 -2.15
N LYS A 195 24.73 11.92 -1.45
CA LYS A 195 25.50 12.37 -0.29
C LYS A 195 26.41 13.55 -0.66
N GLY A 196 26.33 14.61 0.14
CA GLY A 196 27.14 15.81 -0.07
C GLY A 196 26.66 16.75 -1.17
N VAL A 197 25.57 16.44 -1.86
CA VAL A 197 24.99 17.31 -2.89
C VAL A 197 23.88 18.16 -2.26
N GLU A 198 24.14 19.42 -1.99
CA GLU A 198 23.25 20.32 -1.24
C GLU A 198 21.85 20.43 -1.88
N ARG A 199 21.78 20.60 -3.21
CA ARG A 199 20.52 20.72 -3.94
C ARG A 199 19.60 19.50 -3.78
N TRP A 200 20.15 18.32 -3.46
CA TRP A 200 19.42 17.07 -3.27
C TRP A 200 19.18 16.72 -1.78
N ASN A 201 19.59 17.60 -0.86
CA ASN A 201 19.48 17.41 0.59
C ASN A 201 18.86 18.63 1.28
N GLN A 202 17.66 18.97 0.85
CA GLN A 202 16.90 20.12 1.35
C GLN A 202 16.16 19.81 2.66
N THR A 203 15.64 20.83 3.34
CA THR A 203 14.85 20.67 4.58
C THR A 203 13.42 20.21 4.33
N ALA A 204 12.87 20.46 3.12
CA ALA A 204 11.52 20.11 2.73
C ALA A 204 11.40 19.92 1.21
N GLY A 205 10.27 19.43 0.75
CA GLY A 205 9.93 19.31 -0.67
C GLY A 205 10.52 18.06 -1.35
N PRO A 206 10.57 18.04 -2.69
CA PRO A 206 10.88 16.85 -3.48
C PRO A 206 12.29 16.30 -3.25
N PHE A 207 13.20 17.08 -2.68
CA PHE A 207 14.59 16.71 -2.35
C PHE A 207 14.87 16.72 -0.85
N LYS A 208 13.85 16.49 -0.03
CA LYS A 208 13.99 16.46 1.43
C LYS A 208 15.01 15.43 1.90
N ALA A 209 15.95 15.88 2.74
CA ALA A 209 17.01 15.02 3.26
C ALA A 209 16.44 13.83 4.05
N LYS A 210 17.15 12.69 4.00
CA LYS A 210 16.82 11.46 4.75
C LYS A 210 15.44 10.84 4.40
N THR A 211 14.95 11.09 3.19
CA THR A 211 13.70 10.49 2.71
C THR A 211 13.91 9.64 1.46
N LYS A 212 13.14 8.56 1.34
CA LYS A 212 13.18 7.64 0.21
C LYS A 212 12.78 8.35 -1.08
N HIS A 213 11.68 9.11 -1.06
CA HIS A 213 11.18 9.82 -2.23
C HIS A 213 12.21 10.79 -2.81
N ALA A 214 12.93 11.51 -1.95
CA ALA A 214 13.94 12.45 -2.42
C ALA A 214 15.18 11.76 -3.00
N ASN A 215 15.56 10.59 -2.49
CA ASN A 215 16.63 9.79 -3.10
C ASN A 215 16.24 9.37 -4.53
N HIS A 216 15.01 8.88 -4.72
CA HIS A 216 14.47 8.58 -6.04
C HIS A 216 14.38 9.81 -6.95
N ASN A 217 13.92 10.95 -6.43
CA ASN A 217 13.82 12.20 -7.20
C ASN A 217 15.20 12.71 -7.63
N SER A 218 16.22 12.58 -6.76
CA SER A 218 17.60 12.97 -7.10
C SER A 218 18.16 12.10 -8.22
N TRP A 219 17.96 10.79 -8.16
CA TRP A 219 18.35 9.89 -9.25
C TRP A 219 17.57 10.19 -10.52
N ARG A 220 16.26 10.43 -10.41
CA ARG A 220 15.39 10.74 -11.56
C ARG A 220 15.86 11.98 -12.31
N GLU A 221 16.20 13.05 -11.60
CA GLU A 221 16.68 14.30 -12.21
C GLU A 221 17.92 14.09 -13.10
N GLY A 222 18.81 13.18 -12.70
CA GLY A 222 20.08 12.95 -13.42
C GLY A 222 20.05 11.84 -14.46
N HIS A 223 19.10 10.89 -14.37
CA HIS A 223 19.22 9.63 -15.12
C HIS A 223 17.93 9.13 -15.76
N ALA A 224 16.74 9.52 -15.28
CA ALA A 224 15.51 8.88 -15.74
C ALA A 224 15.21 9.13 -17.23
N ALA A 225 15.66 10.22 -17.79
CA ALA A 225 15.46 10.56 -19.20
C ALA A 225 16.10 9.55 -20.18
N ASP A 226 17.08 8.77 -19.72
CA ASP A 226 17.76 7.75 -20.52
C ASP A 226 16.94 6.46 -20.68
N TYR A 227 15.80 6.33 -19.98
CA TYR A 227 15.00 5.11 -19.90
C TYR A 227 13.55 5.34 -20.34
N ASP A 228 12.96 4.32 -20.94
CA ASP A 228 11.54 4.31 -21.30
C ASP A 228 10.65 4.03 -20.09
N VAL A 229 11.13 3.15 -19.18
CA VAL A 229 10.43 2.73 -17.96
C VAL A 229 11.44 2.60 -16.81
N VAL A 230 11.01 3.01 -15.63
CA VAL A 230 11.76 2.82 -14.37
C VAL A 230 10.98 1.88 -13.48
N ALA A 231 11.60 0.81 -13.01
CA ALA A 231 11.07 -0.12 -12.03
C ALA A 231 11.69 0.15 -10.66
N GLN A 232 10.89 0.11 -9.60
CA GLN A 232 11.34 0.34 -8.23
C GLN A 232 10.86 -0.78 -7.33
N MET A 233 11.74 -1.24 -6.45
CA MET A 233 11.43 -2.18 -5.38
C MET A 233 12.25 -1.89 -4.12
N ASP A 234 11.72 -2.28 -2.96
CA ASP A 234 12.41 -2.14 -1.70
C ASP A 234 13.58 -3.14 -1.58
N PRO A 235 14.61 -2.84 -0.76
CA PRO A 235 15.78 -3.70 -0.63
C PRO A 235 15.49 -5.09 -0.05
N ASP A 236 14.35 -5.27 0.59
CA ASP A 236 13.86 -6.53 1.14
C ASP A 236 12.88 -7.27 0.22
N HIS A 237 12.64 -6.76 -0.99
CA HIS A 237 11.76 -7.37 -2.01
C HIS A 237 12.59 -8.02 -3.11
N VAL A 238 12.59 -9.34 -3.14
CA VAL A 238 13.34 -10.16 -4.10
C VAL A 238 12.47 -10.43 -5.33
N PRO A 239 12.80 -9.87 -6.51
CA PRO A 239 12.02 -10.04 -7.72
C PRO A 239 12.18 -11.44 -8.32
N PHE A 240 11.13 -11.90 -8.99
CA PHE A 240 11.18 -13.07 -9.85
C PHE A 240 11.77 -12.74 -11.23
N PRO A 241 12.36 -13.71 -11.94
CA PRO A 241 12.93 -13.48 -13.27
C PRO A 241 11.92 -12.94 -14.31
N HIS A 242 10.63 -13.17 -14.14
CA HIS A 242 9.55 -12.71 -15.02
C HIS A 242 8.99 -11.32 -14.65
N PHE A 243 9.61 -10.59 -13.74
CA PHE A 243 9.14 -9.30 -13.24
C PHE A 243 8.80 -8.32 -14.38
N LEU A 244 9.76 -8.05 -15.27
CA LEU A 244 9.57 -7.13 -16.39
C LEU A 244 8.69 -7.73 -17.50
N GLU A 245 8.85 -9.02 -17.79
CA GLU A 245 8.04 -9.74 -18.78
C GLU A 245 6.54 -9.60 -18.52
N ARG A 246 6.12 -9.58 -17.23
CA ARG A 246 4.73 -9.54 -16.81
C ARG A 246 4.18 -8.14 -16.52
N SER A 247 5.02 -7.11 -16.49
CA SER A 247 4.64 -5.75 -16.12
C SER A 247 4.79 -4.72 -17.24
N LEU A 248 5.80 -4.87 -18.12
CA LEU A 248 6.10 -3.87 -19.15
C LEU A 248 5.04 -3.78 -20.25
N GLY A 249 4.32 -4.86 -20.54
CA GLY A 249 3.35 -4.89 -21.64
C GLY A 249 2.24 -3.85 -21.50
N TYR A 250 1.88 -3.47 -20.29
CA TYR A 250 0.83 -2.48 -20.04
C TYR A 250 1.22 -1.05 -20.49
N PHE A 251 2.51 -0.77 -20.65
CA PHE A 251 3.01 0.50 -21.20
C PHE A 251 2.83 0.62 -22.72
N ALA A 252 2.26 -0.38 -23.40
CA ALA A 252 1.80 -0.23 -24.78
C ALA A 252 0.62 0.78 -24.87
N ASP A 253 -0.17 0.91 -23.81
CA ASP A 253 -1.13 2.03 -23.67
C ASP A 253 -0.33 3.30 -23.31
N PRO A 254 -0.32 4.33 -24.16
CA PRO A 254 0.49 5.54 -23.96
C PRO A 254 0.08 6.35 -22.73
N ASP A 255 -1.15 6.18 -22.23
CA ASP A 255 -1.67 6.88 -21.05
C ASP A 255 -1.41 6.13 -19.76
N VAL A 256 -0.81 4.93 -19.79
CA VAL A 256 -0.36 4.25 -18.58
C VAL A 256 0.88 4.95 -18.03
N GLY A 257 0.71 5.63 -16.90
CA GLY A 257 1.77 6.34 -16.20
C GLY A 257 2.57 5.44 -15.27
N PHE A 258 1.90 4.47 -14.64
CA PHE A 258 2.53 3.49 -13.75
C PHE A 258 1.82 2.14 -13.74
N VAL A 259 2.57 1.12 -13.39
CA VAL A 259 2.09 -0.25 -13.15
C VAL A 259 2.53 -0.66 -11.76
N VAL A 260 1.65 -1.29 -10.99
CA VAL A 260 1.94 -1.76 -9.64
C VAL A 260 1.56 -3.23 -9.48
N ALA A 261 2.41 -3.99 -8.77
CA ALA A 261 2.20 -5.40 -8.45
C ALA A 261 2.01 -5.59 -6.93
N PRO A 262 1.42 -6.71 -6.48
CA PRO A 262 1.15 -6.92 -5.07
C PRO A 262 2.42 -6.99 -4.23
N GLN A 263 2.31 -6.52 -2.99
CA GLN A 263 3.29 -6.76 -1.95
C GLN A 263 2.98 -8.09 -1.26
N VAL A 264 3.82 -9.09 -1.50
CA VAL A 264 3.68 -10.45 -0.97
C VAL A 264 4.76 -10.72 0.05
N TYR A 265 4.39 -11.21 1.22
CA TYR A 265 5.33 -11.51 2.30
C TYR A 265 5.69 -12.99 2.34
N GLY A 266 7.00 -13.28 2.20
CA GLY A 266 7.54 -14.64 2.21
C GLY A 266 7.75 -15.22 3.60
N ASN A 267 7.73 -14.38 4.63
CA ASN A 267 8.04 -14.73 6.03
C ASN A 267 6.81 -15.04 6.91
N MET A 268 5.66 -15.38 6.31
CA MET A 268 4.41 -15.68 7.03
C MET A 268 4.52 -16.78 8.09
N GLY A 269 5.49 -17.68 7.95
CA GLY A 269 5.72 -18.78 8.90
C GLY A 269 6.51 -18.38 10.15
N GLU A 270 7.08 -17.18 10.21
CA GLU A 270 7.95 -16.76 11.30
C GLU A 270 7.21 -16.44 12.61
N SER A 271 6.02 -15.84 12.49
CA SER A 271 5.23 -15.47 13.65
C SER A 271 3.74 -15.33 13.33
N PHE A 272 2.92 -15.28 14.35
CA PHE A 272 1.50 -14.92 14.25
C PHE A 272 1.33 -13.50 13.65
N VAL A 273 2.19 -12.56 14.03
CA VAL A 273 2.18 -11.18 13.54
C VAL A 273 2.48 -11.12 12.05
N ALA A 274 3.53 -11.82 11.59
CA ALA A 274 3.86 -11.89 10.16
C ALA A 274 2.71 -12.45 9.32
N ARG A 275 2.02 -13.47 9.84
CA ARG A 275 0.85 -14.06 9.18
C ARG A 275 -0.31 -13.08 9.09
N GLY A 276 -0.63 -12.39 10.19
CA GLY A 276 -1.69 -11.37 10.23
C GLY A 276 -1.40 -10.18 9.31
N ALA A 277 -0.16 -9.71 9.28
CA ALA A 277 0.29 -8.65 8.39
C ALA A 277 0.16 -9.04 6.91
N ALA A 278 0.52 -10.27 6.55
CA ALA A 278 0.35 -10.79 5.19
C ALA A 278 -1.13 -10.86 4.79
N GLN A 279 -2.01 -11.36 5.67
CA GLN A 279 -3.45 -11.43 5.39
C GLN A 279 -4.05 -10.03 5.16
N MET A 280 -3.65 -9.04 5.94
CA MET A 280 -4.07 -7.65 5.75
C MET A 280 -3.59 -7.10 4.41
N SER A 281 -2.33 -7.34 4.02
CA SER A 281 -1.79 -6.97 2.71
C SER A 281 -2.58 -7.64 1.58
N TYR A 282 -2.93 -8.91 1.72
CA TYR A 282 -3.69 -9.65 0.69
C TYR A 282 -5.13 -9.13 0.53
N MET A 283 -5.77 -8.66 1.61
CA MET A 283 -7.07 -7.99 1.50
C MET A 283 -6.96 -6.68 0.69
N PHE A 284 -5.94 -5.88 0.94
CA PHE A 284 -5.70 -4.67 0.17
C PHE A 284 -5.43 -4.98 -1.31
N HIS A 285 -4.51 -5.88 -1.60
CA HIS A 285 -4.13 -6.23 -2.97
C HIS A 285 -5.20 -7.06 -3.71
N GLY A 286 -5.80 -8.02 -3.03
CA GLY A 286 -6.76 -8.95 -3.62
C GLY A 286 -8.14 -8.35 -3.85
N VAL A 287 -8.55 -7.38 -3.05
CA VAL A 287 -9.89 -6.77 -3.13
C VAL A 287 -9.80 -5.32 -3.60
N THR A 288 -9.11 -4.49 -2.81
CA THR A 288 -9.12 -3.04 -2.98
C THR A 288 -8.45 -2.61 -4.29
N GLN A 289 -7.23 -3.05 -4.55
CA GLN A 289 -6.49 -2.71 -5.76
C GLN A 289 -7.18 -3.25 -7.03
N ARG A 290 -7.70 -4.48 -6.98
CA ARG A 290 -8.46 -5.05 -8.11
C ARG A 290 -9.75 -4.29 -8.38
N GLY A 291 -10.45 -3.86 -7.32
CA GLY A 291 -11.62 -3.01 -7.45
C GLY A 291 -11.28 -1.65 -8.03
N ALA A 292 -10.16 -1.05 -7.60
CA ALA A 292 -9.68 0.23 -8.06
C ALA A 292 -9.32 0.23 -9.56
N ASN A 293 -8.88 -0.91 -10.13
CA ASN A 293 -8.69 -1.06 -11.58
C ASN A 293 -9.95 -0.73 -12.39
N ALA A 294 -11.15 -1.08 -11.89
CA ALA A 294 -12.40 -0.78 -12.59
C ALA A 294 -12.67 0.72 -12.72
N PHE A 295 -12.08 1.51 -11.84
CA PHE A 295 -12.21 2.97 -11.81
C PHE A 295 -11.02 3.69 -12.43
N GLY A 296 -10.03 2.94 -12.97
CA GLY A 296 -8.78 3.49 -13.47
C GLY A 296 -7.95 4.19 -12.39
N ALA A 297 -8.08 3.74 -11.13
CA ALA A 297 -7.54 4.39 -9.95
C ALA A 297 -6.81 3.46 -8.96
N PRO A 298 -6.03 2.44 -9.42
CA PRO A 298 -5.22 1.69 -8.48
C PRO A 298 -4.22 2.62 -7.79
N ILE A 299 -3.91 2.32 -6.53
CA ILE A 299 -2.96 3.13 -5.76
C ILE A 299 -1.54 2.67 -6.11
N LEU A 300 -0.64 3.62 -6.35
CA LEU A 300 0.79 3.37 -6.33
C LEU A 300 1.19 2.91 -4.92
N ILE A 301 2.05 1.93 -4.82
CA ILE A 301 2.63 1.47 -3.54
C ILE A 301 4.14 1.67 -3.55
N GLY A 302 4.73 1.82 -2.37
CA GLY A 302 6.15 2.16 -2.18
C GLY A 302 7.16 1.13 -2.71
N THR A 303 6.70 0.00 -3.26
CA THR A 303 7.53 -1.08 -3.80
C THR A 303 6.84 -1.78 -4.96
N ASN A 304 7.55 -2.63 -5.72
CA ASN A 304 7.03 -3.45 -6.81
C ASN A 304 6.21 -2.66 -7.84
N HIS A 305 6.65 -1.47 -8.18
CA HIS A 305 6.01 -0.64 -9.18
C HIS A 305 6.96 -0.23 -10.30
N LEU A 306 6.37 0.08 -11.43
CA LEU A 306 7.06 0.65 -12.59
C LEU A 306 6.36 1.94 -12.96
N TYR A 307 7.12 2.89 -13.48
CA TYR A 307 6.56 4.14 -13.97
C TYR A 307 7.24 4.62 -15.25
N ARG A 308 6.50 5.38 -16.04
CA ARG A 308 7.03 6.10 -17.19
C ARG A 308 7.68 7.40 -16.71
N PRO A 309 8.96 7.68 -16.98
CA PRO A 309 9.64 8.90 -16.53
C PRO A 309 8.86 10.17 -16.81
N ARG A 310 8.32 10.29 -18.04
CA ARG A 310 7.53 11.44 -18.46
C ARG A 310 6.30 11.74 -17.58
N THR A 311 5.67 10.72 -17.01
CA THR A 311 4.56 10.91 -16.07
C THR A 311 5.05 11.62 -14.80
N PHE A 312 6.21 11.19 -14.31
CA PHE A 312 6.80 11.77 -13.11
C PHE A 312 7.40 13.16 -13.36
N ASP A 313 7.82 13.46 -14.59
CA ASP A 313 8.26 14.82 -14.95
C ASP A 313 7.09 15.80 -14.89
N VAL A 314 5.93 15.41 -15.40
CA VAL A 314 4.71 16.25 -15.39
C VAL A 314 4.27 16.61 -13.96
N ILE A 315 4.42 15.69 -13.01
CA ILE A 315 4.00 15.90 -11.61
C ILE A 315 5.13 16.38 -10.68
N GLY A 316 6.35 16.56 -11.20
CA GLY A 316 7.52 16.99 -10.42
C GLY A 316 8.18 15.88 -9.58
N GLY A 317 7.91 14.61 -9.88
CA GLY A 317 8.48 13.44 -9.18
C GLY A 317 7.59 12.89 -8.06
N TYR A 318 8.19 12.06 -7.21
CA TYR A 318 7.51 11.59 -6.00
C TYR A 318 7.20 12.77 -5.08
N GLN A 319 6.01 12.75 -4.50
CA GLN A 319 5.50 13.83 -3.66
C GLN A 319 6.07 13.75 -2.23
N ASP A 320 6.26 14.91 -1.57
CA ASP A 320 6.75 15.00 -0.18
C ASP A 320 5.64 14.62 0.81
N SER A 321 5.58 13.35 1.16
CA SER A 321 4.71 12.79 2.21
C SER A 321 5.36 11.57 2.82
N ILE A 322 4.96 11.18 4.03
CA ILE A 322 5.39 9.93 4.66
C ILE A 322 4.82 8.68 3.94
N ILE A 323 3.75 8.87 3.16
CA ILE A 323 3.18 7.91 2.21
C ILE A 323 3.25 8.52 0.80
N GLU A 324 4.47 8.75 0.35
CA GLU A 324 4.77 9.39 -0.92
C GLU A 324 4.07 8.74 -2.10
N ASP A 325 3.90 7.43 -2.05
CA ASP A 325 3.25 6.59 -3.05
C ASP A 325 1.78 6.96 -3.25
N HIS A 326 1.03 7.06 -2.15
CA HIS A 326 -0.39 7.42 -2.20
C HIS A 326 -0.60 8.83 -2.76
N LEU A 327 0.18 9.81 -2.27
CA LEU A 327 0.08 11.19 -2.73
C LEU A 327 0.54 11.34 -4.19
N THR A 328 1.57 10.60 -4.61
CA THR A 328 2.04 10.55 -6.00
C THR A 328 0.97 9.98 -6.93
N ALA A 329 0.23 8.92 -6.53
CA ALA A 329 -0.89 8.40 -7.31
C ALA A 329 -1.97 9.46 -7.53
N ILE A 330 -2.32 10.22 -6.49
CA ILE A 330 -3.28 11.34 -6.59
C ILE A 330 -2.79 12.40 -7.58
N ALA A 331 -1.51 12.76 -7.53
CA ALA A 331 -0.91 13.72 -8.44
C ALA A 331 -0.95 13.23 -9.89
N VAL A 332 -0.61 11.95 -10.14
CA VAL A 332 -0.67 11.34 -11.49
C VAL A 332 -2.06 11.47 -12.08
N TYR A 333 -3.11 11.13 -11.35
CA TYR A 333 -4.49 11.17 -11.85
C TYR A 333 -5.04 12.57 -12.07
N GLY A 334 -4.44 13.58 -11.45
CA GLY A 334 -4.78 15.00 -11.66
C GLY A 334 -4.22 15.59 -12.96
N HIS A 335 -3.34 14.88 -13.66
CA HIS A 335 -2.59 15.43 -14.79
C HIS A 335 -2.86 14.69 -16.11
N LYS A 336 -2.73 15.43 -17.21
CA LYS A 336 -2.83 14.89 -18.58
C LYS A 336 -1.48 14.42 -19.10
N ASN A 337 -1.53 13.41 -19.96
CA ASN A 337 -0.40 13.03 -20.78
C ASN A 337 -0.20 14.08 -21.90
N PRO A 338 0.93 14.79 -21.94
CA PRO A 338 1.17 15.82 -22.96
C PRO A 338 1.20 15.28 -24.39
N ALA A 339 1.45 13.97 -24.57
CA ALA A 339 1.55 13.37 -25.91
C ALA A 339 0.18 13.02 -26.52
N THR A 340 -0.80 12.64 -25.69
CA THR A 340 -2.11 12.15 -26.14
C THR A 340 -3.23 13.14 -25.81
N GLY A 341 -3.02 14.03 -24.82
CA GLY A 341 -4.07 14.87 -24.24
C GLY A 341 -5.01 14.12 -23.29
N GLY A 342 -4.86 12.78 -23.17
CA GLY A 342 -5.59 11.93 -22.23
C GLY A 342 -5.08 12.10 -20.79
N TYR A 343 -5.85 11.61 -19.82
CA TYR A 343 -5.38 11.58 -18.42
C TYR A 343 -4.54 10.35 -18.16
N TRP A 344 -3.52 10.51 -17.32
CA TRP A 344 -2.69 9.40 -16.88
C TRP A 344 -3.52 8.34 -16.15
N LYS A 345 -3.16 7.07 -16.35
CA LYS A 345 -3.79 5.90 -15.75
C LYS A 345 -2.75 5.11 -14.95
N GLY A 346 -3.20 4.46 -13.89
CA GLY A 346 -2.48 3.38 -13.23
C GLY A 346 -3.03 2.02 -13.65
N VAL A 347 -2.20 0.99 -13.55
CA VAL A 347 -2.59 -0.42 -13.74
C VAL A 347 -2.11 -1.22 -12.55
N TYR A 348 -3.00 -1.95 -11.90
CA TYR A 348 -2.63 -2.95 -10.90
C TYR A 348 -2.67 -4.34 -11.53
N THR A 349 -1.52 -5.04 -11.58
CA THR A 349 -1.49 -6.45 -11.96
C THR A 349 -1.57 -7.34 -10.72
N PRO A 350 -2.37 -8.42 -10.72
CA PRO A 350 -2.40 -9.37 -9.61
C PRO A 350 -1.22 -10.35 -9.61
N ASP A 351 -0.36 -10.30 -10.61
CA ASP A 351 0.79 -11.20 -10.75
C ASP A 351 1.78 -10.98 -9.61
N VAL A 352 2.19 -12.06 -8.96
CA VAL A 352 3.22 -12.01 -7.93
C VAL A 352 4.57 -11.86 -8.59
N LEU A 353 5.12 -10.66 -8.59
CA LEU A 353 6.34 -10.30 -9.29
C LEU A 353 7.57 -10.26 -8.39
N ALA A 354 7.37 -10.10 -7.08
CA ALA A 354 8.43 -10.11 -6.07
C ALA A 354 7.89 -10.63 -4.75
N VAL A 355 8.77 -11.11 -3.88
CA VAL A 355 8.45 -11.53 -2.51
C VAL A 355 9.35 -10.78 -1.55
N GLY A 356 8.74 -10.12 -0.59
CA GLY A 356 9.41 -9.33 0.43
C GLY A 356 9.23 -9.89 1.84
N GLU A 357 9.64 -9.08 2.81
CA GLU A 357 9.50 -9.39 4.23
C GLU A 357 8.41 -8.50 4.86
N GLY A 358 7.46 -9.13 5.52
CA GLY A 358 6.49 -8.44 6.37
C GLY A 358 7.01 -8.28 7.80
N PRO A 359 6.38 -7.40 8.61
CA PRO A 359 6.75 -7.23 10.01
C PRO A 359 6.57 -8.54 10.77
N ALA A 360 7.62 -9.02 11.42
CA ALA A 360 7.64 -10.27 12.15
C ALA A 360 7.29 -10.10 13.64
N THR A 361 7.44 -8.88 14.18
CA THR A 361 7.14 -8.54 15.57
C THR A 361 5.97 -7.57 15.67
N TYR A 362 5.32 -7.53 16.84
CA TYR A 362 4.23 -6.57 17.08
C TYR A 362 4.72 -5.12 17.03
N SER A 363 5.94 -4.85 17.50
CA SER A 363 6.56 -3.53 17.46
C SER A 363 6.77 -3.04 16.01
N ASP A 364 7.29 -3.91 15.14
CA ASP A 364 7.52 -3.59 13.73
C ASP A 364 6.17 -3.34 13.01
N TRP A 365 5.19 -4.21 13.26
CA TRP A 365 3.84 -4.06 12.71
C TRP A 365 3.18 -2.76 13.17
N PHE A 366 3.23 -2.46 14.48
CA PHE A 366 2.67 -1.23 15.02
C PHE A 366 3.34 0.02 14.44
N SER A 367 4.67 0.00 14.32
CA SER A 367 5.44 1.10 13.72
C SER A 367 5.06 1.31 12.26
N GLN A 368 4.84 0.24 11.50
CA GLN A 368 4.37 0.31 10.10
C GLN A 368 2.96 0.89 10.02
N GLN A 369 2.00 0.38 10.82
CA GLN A 369 0.63 0.86 10.83
C GLN A 369 0.51 2.32 11.28
N LYS A 370 1.31 2.72 12.26
CA LYS A 370 1.39 4.12 12.72
C LYS A 370 1.82 5.06 11.59
N ARG A 371 2.85 4.68 10.81
CA ARG A 371 3.30 5.49 9.66
C ARG A 371 2.22 5.62 8.60
N TRP A 372 1.56 4.52 8.23
CA TRP A 372 0.51 4.52 7.22
C TRP A 372 -0.72 5.31 7.67
N SER A 373 -1.15 5.11 8.92
CA SER A 373 -2.27 5.87 9.48
C SER A 373 -1.97 7.37 9.54
N TYR A 374 -0.78 7.75 10.04
CA TYR A 374 -0.36 9.15 10.07
C TYR A 374 -0.34 9.77 8.67
N GLY A 375 0.25 9.05 7.70
CA GLY A 375 0.32 9.52 6.32
C GLY A 375 -1.05 9.70 5.67
N ILE A 376 -2.00 8.79 5.88
CA ILE A 376 -3.38 8.96 5.37
C ILE A 376 -4.04 10.19 5.99
N TRP A 377 -3.90 10.42 7.30
CA TRP A 377 -4.43 11.61 7.95
C TRP A 377 -3.75 12.90 7.46
N GLU A 378 -2.44 12.87 7.21
CA GLU A 378 -1.70 13.97 6.61
C GLU A 378 -2.26 14.30 5.22
N VAL A 379 -2.40 13.30 4.34
CA VAL A 379 -2.93 13.48 2.99
C VAL A 379 -4.37 13.99 3.01
N ILE A 380 -5.24 13.45 3.87
CA ILE A 380 -6.63 13.93 4.00
C ILE A 380 -6.63 15.40 4.38
N ARG A 381 -5.91 15.78 5.43
CA ARG A 381 -5.93 17.14 6.00
C ARG A 381 -5.29 18.18 5.09
N GLN A 382 -4.16 17.84 4.44
CA GLN A 382 -3.35 18.81 3.71
C GLN A 382 -3.64 18.83 2.21
N HIS A 383 -4.04 17.70 1.63
CA HIS A 383 -4.09 17.53 0.18
C HIS A 383 -5.46 17.15 -0.37
N SER A 384 -6.21 16.23 0.28
CA SER A 384 -7.39 15.61 -0.34
C SER A 384 -8.49 16.61 -0.69
N PHE A 385 -8.75 17.61 0.14
CA PHE A 385 -9.79 18.61 -0.11
C PHE A 385 -9.54 19.44 -1.38
N ARG A 386 -8.29 19.57 -1.82
CA ARG A 386 -7.91 20.28 -3.05
C ARG A 386 -7.66 19.30 -4.20
N ALA A 387 -6.97 18.20 -3.93
CA ALA A 387 -6.51 17.27 -4.96
C ALA A 387 -7.65 16.38 -5.50
N LEU A 388 -8.54 15.87 -4.65
CA LEU A 388 -9.65 15.03 -5.11
C LEU A 388 -10.63 15.78 -6.04
N PRO A 389 -11.10 17.01 -5.74
CA PRO A 389 -11.92 17.76 -6.67
C PRO A 389 -11.23 18.09 -8.01
N ALA A 390 -9.90 18.23 -8.01
CA ALA A 390 -9.11 18.49 -9.20
C ALA A 390 -8.96 17.25 -10.10
N MET A 391 -9.18 16.03 -9.60
CA MET A 391 -9.23 14.83 -10.44
C MET A 391 -10.41 14.92 -11.43
N PRO A 392 -10.16 14.71 -12.72
CA PRO A 392 -11.20 14.92 -13.75
C PRO A 392 -12.29 13.86 -13.71
N LEU A 393 -11.93 12.61 -13.42
CA LEU A 393 -12.86 11.50 -13.44
C LEU A 393 -13.55 11.32 -12.08
N ARG A 394 -14.88 11.50 -12.07
CA ARG A 394 -15.70 11.31 -10.87
C ARG A 394 -15.52 9.93 -10.23
N SER A 395 -15.31 8.89 -11.05
CA SER A 395 -15.05 7.53 -10.58
C SER A 395 -13.74 7.42 -9.79
N GLN A 396 -12.68 8.08 -10.23
CA GLN A 396 -11.40 8.12 -9.51
C GLN A 396 -11.54 8.86 -8.18
N ARG A 397 -12.18 10.04 -8.18
CA ARG A 397 -12.46 10.79 -6.94
C ARG A 397 -13.21 9.95 -5.91
N HIS A 398 -14.26 9.27 -6.35
CA HIS A 398 -15.05 8.40 -5.49
C HIS A 398 -14.21 7.24 -4.94
N CYS A 399 -13.44 6.58 -5.80
CA CYS A 399 -12.53 5.50 -5.40
C CYS A 399 -11.55 5.95 -4.31
N PHE A 400 -10.83 7.06 -4.53
CA PHE A 400 -9.89 7.59 -3.54
C PHE A 400 -10.56 8.04 -2.24
N ALA A 401 -11.72 8.67 -2.32
CA ALA A 401 -12.49 9.04 -1.13
C ALA A 401 -12.83 7.81 -0.27
N LEU A 402 -13.27 6.71 -0.88
CA LEU A 402 -13.55 5.46 -0.17
C LEU A 402 -12.27 4.82 0.41
N LEU A 403 -11.16 4.80 -0.34
CA LEU A 403 -9.89 4.24 0.10
C LEU A 403 -9.34 4.95 1.33
N GLN A 404 -9.46 6.26 1.40
CA GLN A 404 -8.99 7.06 2.52
C GLN A 404 -9.80 6.85 3.81
N THR A 405 -10.98 6.20 3.77
CA THR A 405 -11.79 5.95 4.98
C THR A 405 -11.22 4.87 5.88
N HIS A 406 -10.34 4.00 5.38
CA HIS A 406 -9.89 2.80 6.12
C HIS A 406 -9.27 3.12 7.48
N TYR A 407 -8.20 3.92 7.51
CA TYR A 407 -7.50 4.25 8.75
C TYR A 407 -8.30 5.16 9.71
N PRO A 408 -8.97 6.22 9.23
CA PRO A 408 -9.86 7.01 10.08
C PRO A 408 -10.93 6.19 10.78
N LEU A 409 -11.63 5.33 10.05
CA LEU A 409 -12.68 4.49 10.63
C LEU A 409 -12.11 3.40 11.55
N ALA A 410 -10.94 2.85 11.26
CA ALA A 410 -10.28 1.91 12.15
C ALA A 410 -9.88 2.58 13.47
N GLY A 411 -9.30 3.77 13.43
CA GLY A 411 -8.94 4.56 14.61
C GLY A 411 -10.17 4.93 15.46
N LEU A 412 -11.24 5.39 14.83
CA LEU A 412 -12.51 5.69 15.50
C LEU A 412 -13.10 4.45 16.19
N ASN A 413 -13.08 3.30 15.54
CA ASN A 413 -13.56 2.04 16.13
C ASN A 413 -12.78 1.67 17.40
N TRP A 414 -11.45 1.81 17.37
CA TRP A 414 -10.61 1.55 18.55
C TRP A 414 -10.93 2.49 19.71
N LEU A 415 -10.99 3.80 19.45
CA LEU A 415 -11.31 4.80 20.48
C LEU A 415 -12.71 4.59 21.05
N ALA A 416 -13.68 4.32 20.19
CA ALA A 416 -15.06 4.03 20.59
C ALA A 416 -15.16 2.75 21.44
N GLY A 417 -14.46 1.68 21.05
CA GLY A 417 -14.40 0.45 21.82
C GLY A 417 -13.83 0.65 23.21
N ILE A 418 -12.68 1.34 23.31
CA ILE A 418 -12.04 1.68 24.60
C ILE A 418 -12.98 2.54 25.46
N PHE A 419 -13.64 3.54 24.87
CA PHE A 419 -14.60 4.39 25.56
C PHE A 419 -15.76 3.60 26.16
N LEU A 420 -16.43 2.77 25.35
CA LEU A 420 -17.55 1.94 25.81
C LEU A 420 -17.13 0.95 26.90
N PHE A 421 -15.94 0.35 26.75
CA PHE A 421 -15.39 -0.56 27.73
C PHE A 421 -15.11 0.15 29.07
N ALA A 422 -14.54 1.38 29.01
CA ALA A 422 -14.28 2.18 30.20
C ALA A 422 -15.58 2.64 30.88
N LEU A 423 -16.60 3.03 30.13
CA LEU A 423 -17.92 3.37 30.69
C LEU A 423 -18.51 2.21 31.49
N TYR A 424 -18.46 1.01 30.93
CA TYR A 424 -19.02 -0.18 31.59
C TYR A 424 -18.19 -0.63 32.78
N LEU A 425 -16.87 -0.88 32.61
CA LEU A 425 -16.02 -1.47 33.65
C LEU A 425 -15.64 -0.50 34.77
N LEU A 426 -15.33 0.77 34.42
CA LEU A 426 -14.84 1.75 35.40
C LEU A 426 -15.98 2.60 35.95
N GLY A 427 -16.96 2.90 35.12
CA GLY A 427 -18.10 3.77 35.48
C GLY A 427 -19.34 3.02 35.94
N GLY A 428 -19.45 1.71 35.69
CA GLY A 428 -20.69 0.96 35.92
C GLY A 428 -21.87 1.46 35.08
N ILE A 429 -21.59 2.20 34.00
CA ILE A 429 -22.59 2.87 33.17
C ILE A 429 -23.03 1.93 32.05
N SER A 430 -24.26 1.45 32.11
CA SER A 430 -24.87 0.69 31.03
C SER A 430 -25.43 1.65 29.96
N VAL A 431 -24.97 1.46 28.72
CA VAL A 431 -25.38 2.29 27.56
C VAL A 431 -26.65 1.78 26.90
N THR A 432 -27.08 0.59 27.23
CA THR A 432 -28.33 -0.03 26.78
C THR A 432 -28.88 -0.95 27.86
N GLN A 433 -30.21 -1.24 27.80
CA GLN A 433 -30.89 -2.22 28.64
C GLN A 433 -31.15 -3.52 27.87
N LEU A 434 -30.23 -3.95 27.05
CA LEU A 434 -30.38 -5.23 26.34
C LEU A 434 -30.53 -6.34 27.38
N PRO A 435 -31.59 -7.17 27.35
CA PRO A 435 -31.69 -8.31 28.21
C PRO A 435 -30.53 -9.26 27.84
N VAL A 436 -29.55 -9.35 28.74
CA VAL A 436 -28.51 -10.38 28.69
C VAL A 436 -29.14 -11.67 29.22
N THR A 437 -29.98 -12.28 28.39
CA THR A 437 -30.35 -13.69 28.62
C THR A 437 -29.16 -14.51 28.12
N VAL A 438 -28.31 -14.91 29.05
CA VAL A 438 -27.30 -15.93 28.86
C VAL A 438 -28.01 -17.27 28.58
#